data_024625fa1f4f31852b00070fe36dff02
#
_entry.id   024625fa1f4f31852b00070fe36dff02
#
_cell.length_a   1.000
_cell.length_b   1.000
_cell.length_c   1.000
_cell.angle_alpha   90.00
_cell.angle_beta   90.00
_cell.angle_gamma   90.00
#
_symmetry.space_group_name_H-M   'P 1'
#
loop_
_entity.id
_entity.type
_entity.pdbx_description
1 polymer ?
#
loop_
_entity_poly.entity_id
_entity_poly.type
_entity_poly.pdbx_seq_one_letter_code
_entity_poly.pdbx_strand_id
1 'polypeptide(L)'
;MNKAFRIKDLGQLKFFLALEVARSSSGITLCQRKYCLDLLKDAGLIGCKPVSTPLDTATRLSHDNGSVFADVTAYRRLVGRLIYLTTTRPDIAFATQQLSQYMSAPTDTHYKAALHVLRYLKRSLARGIFLSHSSDLQILGFSDADWGGCIDTRRSISGYCFFIGKSLVSWKSKKQVTVSCSSAEAEYRALASATRELQWMCFLLQDLKQQPSCLPVLYCDNQSALHISANPVFHERINIWTLIVILSVRSSRLASCVSCPFLLMHKLQTYLLKLLDQNLSSTACPSLPW
;
A
#
# COMPACT_ATOMS: atom_id res chain seq x y z
N MET A 1 3.76 -26.76 26.64
CA MET A 1 4.71 -26.51 25.53
C MET A 1 6.18 -26.42 26.00
N ASN A 2 6.51 -25.79 27.14
CA ASN A 2 7.92 -25.66 27.61
C ASN A 2 8.70 -26.95 27.85
N LYS A 3 8.04 -28.11 28.09
CA LYS A 3 8.74 -29.39 28.29
C LYS A 3 9.17 -30.08 26.99
N ALA A 4 8.48 -29.80 25.87
CA ALA A 4 8.78 -30.41 24.57
C ALA A 4 9.73 -29.53 23.71
N PHE A 5 9.71 -28.22 23.89
CA PHE A 5 10.53 -27.28 23.17
C PHE A 5 11.21 -26.33 24.18
N ARG A 6 12.52 -26.09 24.00
CA ARG A 6 13.26 -25.10 24.81
C ARG A 6 12.86 -23.67 24.39
N ILE A 7 11.69 -23.22 24.82
CA ILE A 7 11.17 -21.89 24.51
C ILE A 7 11.61 -20.94 25.62
N LYS A 8 12.20 -19.80 25.23
CA LYS A 8 12.53 -18.71 26.12
C LYS A 8 11.49 -17.59 25.91
N ASP A 9 10.82 -17.19 26.98
CA ASP A 9 10.01 -15.97 26.95
C ASP A 9 10.95 -14.76 26.97
N LEU A 10 10.87 -13.91 25.93
CA LEU A 10 11.65 -12.69 25.80
C LEU A 10 10.90 -11.45 26.29
N GLY A 11 9.74 -11.63 26.88
CA GLY A 11 8.86 -10.55 27.35
C GLY A 11 8.12 -9.83 26.20
N GLN A 12 7.82 -8.54 26.40
CA GLN A 12 7.06 -7.78 25.41
C GLN A 12 7.88 -7.58 24.11
N LEU A 13 7.21 -7.84 22.97
CA LEU A 13 7.78 -7.64 21.66
C LEU A 13 8.10 -6.17 21.43
N LYS A 14 9.38 -5.83 21.23
CA LYS A 14 9.89 -4.48 20.90
C LYS A 14 10.49 -4.43 19.50
N PHE A 15 11.14 -5.50 19.07
CA PHE A 15 11.80 -5.59 17.77
C PHE A 15 11.72 -7.03 17.24
N PHE A 16 11.24 -7.18 16.00
CA PHE A 16 11.12 -8.47 15.34
C PHE A 16 11.20 -8.30 13.83
N LEU A 17 12.05 -9.05 13.16
CA LEU A 17 12.21 -9.01 11.70
C LEU A 17 12.33 -7.57 11.16
N ALA A 18 13.25 -6.77 11.72
CA ALA A 18 13.44 -5.35 11.39
C ALA A 18 12.21 -4.44 11.61
N LEU A 19 11.14 -4.95 12.24
CA LEU A 19 9.98 -4.18 12.70
C LEU A 19 10.22 -3.70 14.12
N GLU A 20 10.10 -2.41 14.32
CA GLU A 20 10.10 -1.75 15.63
C GLU A 20 8.65 -1.63 16.11
N VAL A 21 8.38 -2.10 17.33
CA VAL A 21 7.06 -2.11 17.93
C VAL A 21 7.03 -1.17 19.12
N ALA A 22 6.39 -0.02 18.97
CA ALA A 22 6.17 0.94 20.05
C ALA A 22 4.71 0.84 20.53
N ARG A 23 4.54 0.77 21.86
CA ARG A 23 3.22 0.68 22.51
C ARG A 23 2.93 1.96 23.27
N SER A 24 1.70 2.43 23.18
CA SER A 24 1.18 3.57 23.93
C SER A 24 -0.23 3.23 24.46
N SER A 25 -0.79 4.09 25.30
CA SER A 25 -2.18 3.98 25.74
C SER A 25 -3.19 4.09 24.58
N SER A 26 -2.82 4.77 23.50
CA SER A 26 -3.66 4.95 22.31
C SER A 26 -3.57 3.79 21.31
N GLY A 27 -2.52 2.96 21.37
CA GLY A 27 -2.36 1.85 20.44
C GLY A 27 -0.92 1.38 20.25
N ILE A 28 -0.69 0.70 19.14
CA ILE A 28 0.60 0.12 18.76
C ILE A 28 1.08 0.75 17.45
N THR A 29 2.30 1.26 17.44
CA THR A 29 2.98 1.73 16.24
C THR A 29 3.98 0.70 15.76
N LEU A 30 3.92 0.37 14.47
CA LEU A 30 4.86 -0.50 13.78
C LEU A 30 5.66 0.33 12.77
N CYS A 31 6.97 0.40 12.91
CA CYS A 31 7.84 1.11 11.96
C CYS A 31 9.12 0.32 11.68
N GLN A 32 9.88 0.77 10.69
CA GLN A 32 11.16 0.16 10.27
C GLN A 32 12.25 1.25 10.18
N ARG A 33 12.34 2.10 11.21
CA ARG A 33 13.25 3.25 11.23
C ARG A 33 14.71 2.84 11.04
N LYS A 34 15.19 1.86 11.81
CA LYS A 34 16.56 1.35 11.70
C LYS A 34 16.83 0.81 10.30
N TYR A 35 15.90 0.02 9.76
CA TYR A 35 16.02 -0.53 8.42
C TYR A 35 16.09 0.55 7.33
N CYS A 36 15.32 1.65 7.46
CA CYS A 36 15.41 2.80 6.57
C CYS A 36 16.78 3.49 6.65
N LEU A 37 17.33 3.65 7.88
CA LEU A 37 18.65 4.23 8.08
C LEU A 37 19.76 3.38 7.47
N ASP A 38 19.69 2.06 7.63
CA ASP A 38 20.65 1.12 7.03
C ASP A 38 20.59 1.19 5.49
N LEU A 39 19.38 1.29 4.89
CA LEU A 39 19.21 1.51 3.45
C LEU A 39 19.87 2.79 2.97
N LEU A 40 19.66 3.90 3.68
CA LEU A 40 20.25 5.20 3.34
C LEU A 40 21.78 5.20 3.49
N LYS A 41 22.29 4.50 4.50
CA LYS A 41 23.74 4.33 4.74
C LYS A 41 24.38 3.54 3.60
N ASP A 42 23.82 2.42 3.25
CA ASP A 42 24.31 1.53 2.17
C ASP A 42 24.30 2.22 0.80
N ALA A 43 23.33 3.10 0.57
CA ALA A 43 23.22 3.90 -0.65
C ALA A 43 24.06 5.20 -0.62
N GLY A 44 24.77 5.50 0.48
CA GLY A 44 25.53 6.75 0.63
C GLY A 44 24.67 8.02 0.70
N LEU A 45 23.38 7.89 1.05
CA LEU A 45 22.39 8.98 0.99
C LEU A 45 22.07 9.62 2.36
N ILE A 46 22.85 9.33 3.40
CA ILE A 46 22.63 9.94 4.73
C ILE A 46 22.68 11.46 4.68
N GLY A 47 23.61 12.06 3.89
CA GLY A 47 23.76 13.51 3.72
C GLY A 47 22.84 14.14 2.70
N CYS A 48 22.02 13.37 1.94
CA CYS A 48 21.25 13.90 0.82
C CYS A 48 20.08 14.81 1.26
N LYS A 49 19.64 15.71 0.37
CA LYS A 49 18.44 16.53 0.58
C LYS A 49 17.19 15.65 0.40
N PRO A 50 16.24 15.63 1.38
CA PRO A 50 14.99 14.88 1.24
C PRO A 50 14.08 15.47 0.16
N VAL A 51 13.18 14.64 -0.39
CA VAL A 51 12.15 15.02 -1.38
C VAL A 51 10.74 14.78 -0.85
N SER A 52 9.73 15.42 -1.47
CA SER A 52 8.35 15.39 -0.99
C SER A 52 7.52 14.21 -1.53
N THR A 53 7.90 13.64 -2.68
CA THR A 53 7.16 12.58 -3.37
C THR A 53 8.04 11.34 -3.55
N PRO A 54 7.48 10.11 -3.48
CA PRO A 54 8.27 8.89 -3.65
C PRO A 54 8.74 8.66 -5.09
N LEU A 55 8.03 9.20 -6.07
CA LEU A 55 8.46 9.25 -7.48
C LEU A 55 8.38 10.68 -7.99
N ASP A 56 9.25 11.00 -8.93
CA ASP A 56 9.16 12.24 -9.68
C ASP A 56 8.02 12.12 -10.69
N THR A 57 7.06 13.04 -10.63
CA THR A 57 5.89 13.06 -11.52
C THR A 57 6.23 13.37 -12.96
N ALA A 58 7.37 14.03 -13.21
CA ALA A 58 7.86 14.34 -14.54
C ALA A 58 8.53 13.13 -15.22
N THR A 59 9.07 12.20 -14.45
CA THR A 59 9.79 11.04 -14.98
C THR A 59 8.84 9.86 -15.14
N ARG A 60 8.51 9.53 -16.39
CA ARG A 60 7.77 8.30 -16.72
C ARG A 60 8.77 7.17 -16.94
N LEU A 61 8.65 6.10 -16.16
CA LEU A 61 9.50 4.93 -16.28
C LEU A 61 9.03 4.05 -17.45
N SER A 62 9.96 3.65 -18.31
CA SER A 62 9.74 2.72 -19.43
C SER A 62 11.01 1.94 -19.72
N HIS A 63 10.91 0.81 -20.43
CA HIS A 63 12.07 -0.02 -20.79
C HIS A 63 13.12 0.72 -21.62
N ASP A 64 12.70 1.67 -22.44
CA ASP A 64 13.57 2.40 -23.36
C ASP A 64 14.19 3.67 -22.74
N ASN A 65 13.93 3.94 -21.46
CA ASN A 65 14.40 5.16 -20.80
C ASN A 65 15.81 5.00 -20.22
N GLY A 66 16.80 5.59 -20.87
CA GLY A 66 18.18 5.68 -20.38
C GLY A 66 19.09 4.52 -20.82
N SER A 67 20.35 4.58 -20.42
CA SER A 67 21.35 3.54 -20.66
C SER A 67 21.15 2.33 -19.75
N VAL A 68 21.58 1.16 -20.19
CA VAL A 68 21.52 -0.08 -19.40
C VAL A 68 22.34 0.11 -18.13
N PHE A 69 21.75 -0.18 -16.98
CA PHE A 69 22.44 -0.09 -15.69
C PHE A 69 23.39 -1.26 -15.51
N ALA A 70 24.67 -0.98 -15.25
CA ALA A 70 25.72 -2.00 -15.24
C ALA A 70 25.55 -3.02 -14.08
N ASP A 71 25.15 -2.56 -12.88
CA ASP A 71 24.99 -3.45 -11.72
C ASP A 71 23.52 -3.81 -11.47
N VAL A 72 23.00 -4.73 -12.29
CA VAL A 72 21.65 -5.29 -12.16
C VAL A 72 21.40 -5.88 -10.78
N THR A 73 22.44 -6.48 -10.16
CA THR A 73 22.34 -7.09 -8.83
C THR A 73 22.10 -6.06 -7.74
N ALA A 74 22.81 -4.92 -7.80
CA ALA A 74 22.58 -3.80 -6.87
C ALA A 74 21.15 -3.25 -7.01
N TYR A 75 20.66 -3.10 -8.25
CA TYR A 75 19.28 -2.67 -8.48
C TYR A 75 18.26 -3.62 -7.85
N ARG A 76 18.39 -4.93 -8.14
CA ARG A 76 17.49 -5.98 -7.60
C ARG A 76 17.50 -6.01 -6.08
N ARG A 77 18.68 -5.90 -5.48
CA ARG A 77 18.85 -5.85 -4.02
C ARG A 77 18.16 -4.62 -3.43
N LEU A 78 18.34 -3.46 -4.03
CA LEU A 78 17.71 -2.22 -3.57
C LEU A 78 16.18 -2.30 -3.66
N VAL A 79 15.63 -2.69 -4.82
CA VAL A 79 14.17 -2.81 -5.02
C VAL A 79 13.58 -3.89 -4.11
N GLY A 80 14.26 -5.03 -3.93
CA GLY A 80 13.84 -6.08 -2.98
C GLY A 80 13.74 -5.56 -1.54
N ARG A 81 14.69 -4.74 -1.10
CA ARG A 81 14.66 -4.08 0.22
C ARG A 81 13.54 -3.04 0.32
N LEU A 82 13.25 -2.30 -0.75
CA LEU A 82 12.10 -1.39 -0.80
C LEU A 82 10.77 -2.14 -0.75
N ILE A 83 10.65 -3.30 -1.44
CA ILE A 83 9.46 -4.17 -1.34
C ILE A 83 9.24 -4.59 0.11
N TYR A 84 10.28 -5.02 0.81
CA TYR A 84 10.15 -5.39 2.22
C TYR A 84 9.68 -4.21 3.09
N LEU A 85 10.15 -3.01 2.81
CA LEU A 85 9.75 -1.81 3.53
C LEU A 85 8.27 -1.44 3.33
N THR A 86 7.64 -1.84 2.22
CA THR A 86 6.21 -1.62 2.01
C THR A 86 5.33 -2.28 3.07
N THR A 87 5.85 -3.22 3.86
CA THR A 87 5.13 -3.85 5.00
C THR A 87 4.70 -2.83 6.06
N THR A 88 5.44 -1.73 6.24
CA THR A 88 5.08 -0.65 7.19
C THR A 88 4.94 0.71 6.52
N ARG A 89 5.27 0.81 5.22
CA ARG A 89 5.26 2.04 4.42
C ARG A 89 4.36 1.86 3.19
N PRO A 90 3.04 1.88 3.37
CA PRO A 90 2.08 1.79 2.26
C PRO A 90 2.25 2.92 1.24
N ASP A 91 2.74 4.06 1.67
CA ASP A 91 3.00 5.25 0.86
C ASP A 91 4.03 5.05 -0.26
N ILE A 92 4.91 4.06 -0.18
CA ILE A 92 5.85 3.72 -1.25
C ILE A 92 5.42 2.49 -2.07
N ALA A 93 4.28 1.87 -1.78
CA ALA A 93 3.87 0.62 -2.43
C ALA A 93 3.74 0.75 -3.95
N PHE A 94 3.17 1.87 -4.43
CA PHE A 94 3.04 2.15 -5.86
C PHE A 94 4.42 2.34 -6.52
N ALA A 95 5.26 3.20 -5.94
CA ALA A 95 6.61 3.46 -6.46
C ALA A 95 7.43 2.17 -6.57
N THR A 96 7.38 1.36 -5.53
CA THR A 96 8.10 0.09 -5.47
C THR A 96 7.56 -0.92 -6.47
N GLN A 97 6.25 -0.96 -6.68
CA GLN A 97 5.61 -1.79 -7.70
C GLN A 97 6.05 -1.36 -9.11
N GLN A 98 6.13 -0.05 -9.39
CA GLN A 98 6.64 0.45 -10.66
C GLN A 98 8.09 0.02 -10.90
N LEU A 99 8.97 0.22 -9.93
CA LEU A 99 10.38 -0.16 -10.01
C LEU A 99 10.56 -1.68 -10.18
N SER A 100 9.73 -2.48 -9.53
CA SER A 100 9.82 -3.95 -9.61
C SER A 100 9.60 -4.51 -11.01
N GLN A 101 8.99 -3.75 -11.91
CA GLN A 101 8.77 -4.18 -13.30
C GLN A 101 10.06 -4.27 -14.11
N TYR A 102 11.09 -3.53 -13.70
CA TYR A 102 12.36 -3.40 -14.44
C TYR A 102 13.51 -4.23 -13.83
N MET A 103 13.21 -5.21 -12.98
CA MET A 103 14.25 -6.03 -12.33
C MET A 103 15.07 -6.89 -13.30
N SER A 104 14.54 -7.24 -14.47
CA SER A 104 15.25 -8.04 -15.47
C SER A 104 16.32 -7.24 -16.23
N ALA A 105 15.97 -6.02 -16.64
CA ALA A 105 16.80 -5.14 -17.44
C ALA A 105 16.65 -3.68 -16.96
N PRO A 106 17.22 -3.29 -15.80
CA PRO A 106 17.14 -1.94 -15.31
C PRO A 106 18.00 -0.98 -16.12
N THR A 107 17.58 0.27 -16.17
CA THR A 107 18.35 1.38 -16.72
C THR A 107 18.82 2.33 -15.62
N ASP A 108 19.75 3.25 -15.96
CA ASP A 108 20.20 4.30 -15.04
C ASP A 108 19.04 5.16 -14.52
N THR A 109 18.02 5.37 -15.36
CA THR A 109 16.81 6.11 -14.96
C THR A 109 16.03 5.35 -13.88
N HIS A 110 15.91 4.03 -13.99
CA HIS A 110 15.26 3.18 -12.99
C HIS A 110 16.02 3.21 -11.65
N TYR A 111 17.36 3.16 -11.72
CA TYR A 111 18.18 3.23 -10.51
C TYR A 111 18.09 4.61 -9.84
N LYS A 112 18.12 5.71 -10.60
CA LYS A 112 17.90 7.07 -10.10
C LYS A 112 16.52 7.22 -9.43
N ALA A 113 15.47 6.62 -10.02
CA ALA A 113 14.14 6.62 -9.44
C ALA A 113 14.09 5.81 -8.12
N ALA A 114 14.82 4.70 -8.02
CA ALA A 114 14.93 3.94 -6.75
C ALA A 114 15.66 4.76 -5.67
N LEU A 115 16.71 5.49 -6.01
CA LEU A 115 17.39 6.43 -5.10
C LEU A 115 16.48 7.60 -4.70
N HIS A 116 15.60 8.05 -5.59
CA HIS A 116 14.59 9.07 -5.28
C HIS A 116 13.63 8.60 -4.18
N VAL A 117 13.19 7.32 -4.22
CA VAL A 117 12.39 6.73 -3.12
C VAL A 117 13.15 6.78 -1.80
N LEU A 118 14.47 6.52 -1.77
CA LEU A 118 15.27 6.63 -0.56
C LEU A 118 15.31 8.07 -0.03
N ARG A 119 15.44 9.06 -0.91
CA ARG A 119 15.40 10.48 -0.52
C ARG A 119 14.03 10.88 0.05
N TYR A 120 12.95 10.30 -0.47
CA TYR A 120 11.61 10.47 0.11
C TYR A 120 11.52 9.86 1.52
N LEU A 121 12.01 8.63 1.69
CA LEU A 121 12.02 7.95 2.98
C LEU A 121 12.80 8.73 4.05
N LYS A 122 13.88 9.40 3.66
CA LYS A 122 14.68 10.25 4.57
C LYS A 122 13.85 11.35 5.23
N ARG A 123 12.81 11.87 4.58
CA ARG A 123 11.95 12.91 5.15
C ARG A 123 11.19 12.45 6.39
N SER A 124 10.87 11.14 6.48
CA SER A 124 10.02 10.61 7.54
C SER A 124 10.43 9.16 7.89
N LEU A 125 11.61 9.02 8.51
CA LEU A 125 12.22 7.72 8.83
C LEU A 125 11.39 6.88 9.80
N ALA A 126 10.76 7.52 10.78
CA ALA A 126 9.96 6.86 11.81
C ALA A 126 8.49 6.65 11.41
N ARG A 127 8.09 7.04 10.18
CA ARG A 127 6.74 6.80 9.70
C ARG A 127 6.49 5.30 9.57
N GLY A 128 5.33 4.86 10.01
CA GLY A 128 4.91 3.46 9.99
C GLY A 128 3.39 3.35 10.07
N ILE A 129 2.91 2.23 10.56
CA ILE A 129 1.48 1.92 10.73
C ILE A 129 1.13 2.10 12.19
N PHE A 130 -0.01 2.72 12.45
CA PHE A 130 -0.59 2.85 13.78
C PHE A 130 -1.85 1.98 13.88
N LEU A 131 -1.86 1.08 14.87
CA LEU A 131 -2.99 0.23 15.22
C LEU A 131 -3.64 0.81 16.46
N SER A 132 -4.82 1.41 16.32
CA SER A 132 -5.55 2.08 17.40
C SER A 132 -6.14 1.08 18.37
N HIS A 133 -6.01 1.35 19.67
CA HIS A 133 -6.63 0.56 20.74
C HIS A 133 -8.16 0.77 20.77
N SER A 134 -8.62 2.00 20.56
CA SER A 134 -10.04 2.39 20.57
C SER A 134 -10.59 2.49 19.15
N SER A 135 -10.80 1.35 18.50
CA SER A 135 -11.26 1.31 17.12
C SER A 135 -12.44 0.35 16.99
N ASP A 136 -13.47 0.78 16.26
CA ASP A 136 -14.53 -0.12 15.85
C ASP A 136 -13.97 -1.22 14.94
N LEU A 137 -14.64 -2.37 14.92
CA LEU A 137 -14.27 -3.47 14.02
C LEU A 137 -14.87 -3.32 12.62
N GLN A 138 -15.36 -2.14 12.25
CA GLN A 138 -15.89 -1.88 10.92
C GLN A 138 -14.78 -1.98 9.88
N ILE A 139 -14.99 -2.78 8.83
CA ILE A 139 -14.07 -2.87 7.70
C ILE A 139 -14.45 -1.81 6.67
N LEU A 140 -13.49 -0.93 6.33
CA LEU A 140 -13.62 0.08 5.27
C LEU A 140 -12.55 -0.18 4.22
N GLY A 141 -12.97 -0.41 2.97
CA GLY A 141 -12.08 -0.63 1.83
C GLY A 141 -12.18 0.50 0.81
N PHE A 142 -11.09 0.75 0.12
CA PHE A 142 -11.02 1.67 -1.03
C PHE A 142 -10.32 0.94 -2.17
N SER A 143 -10.88 1.03 -3.37
CA SER A 143 -10.34 0.43 -4.59
C SER A 143 -10.27 1.44 -5.70
N ASP A 144 -9.22 1.33 -6.52
CA ASP A 144 -8.94 2.23 -7.64
C ASP A 144 -8.13 1.53 -8.73
N ALA A 145 -8.18 2.04 -9.96
CA ALA A 145 -7.36 1.57 -11.06
C ALA A 145 -6.82 2.71 -11.94
N ASP A 146 -5.52 2.75 -12.13
CA ASP A 146 -4.88 3.60 -13.14
C ASP A 146 -4.96 2.91 -14.50
N TRP A 147 -5.93 3.34 -15.33
CA TRP A 147 -6.19 2.76 -16.65
C TRP A 147 -5.03 3.01 -17.61
N GLY A 148 -4.46 1.90 -18.12
CA GLY A 148 -3.34 1.96 -19.05
C GLY A 148 -2.07 2.57 -18.47
N GLY A 149 -1.92 2.61 -17.13
CA GLY A 149 -0.85 3.27 -16.40
C GLY A 149 0.55 2.73 -16.70
N CYS A 150 0.68 1.49 -17.15
CA CYS A 150 1.96 0.95 -17.63
C CYS A 150 2.20 1.35 -19.08
N ILE A 151 3.21 2.20 -19.34
CA ILE A 151 3.53 2.72 -20.67
C ILE A 151 3.91 1.58 -21.62
N ASP A 152 4.75 0.65 -21.17
CA ASP A 152 5.30 -0.43 -22.00
C ASP A 152 4.25 -1.45 -22.42
N THR A 153 3.30 -1.77 -21.54
CA THR A 153 2.35 -2.87 -21.77
C THR A 153 0.90 -2.42 -21.89
N ARG A 154 0.62 -1.14 -21.67
CA ARG A 154 -0.73 -0.55 -21.63
C ARG A 154 -1.66 -1.22 -20.63
N ARG A 155 -1.14 -2.02 -19.71
CA ARG A 155 -1.90 -2.64 -18.64
C ARG A 155 -2.17 -1.65 -17.52
N SER A 156 -3.36 -1.73 -16.95
CA SER A 156 -3.78 -0.91 -15.82
C SER A 156 -3.09 -1.36 -14.52
N ILE A 157 -3.05 -0.46 -13.54
CA ILE A 157 -2.52 -0.76 -12.22
C ILE A 157 -3.68 -0.65 -11.23
N SER A 158 -3.98 -1.75 -10.56
CA SER A 158 -4.99 -1.78 -9.49
C SER A 158 -4.36 -1.46 -8.16
N GLY A 159 -5.08 -0.71 -7.34
CA GLY A 159 -4.75 -0.43 -5.96
C GLY A 159 -5.95 -0.66 -5.04
N TYR A 160 -5.67 -1.08 -3.81
CA TYR A 160 -6.64 -1.07 -2.73
C TYR A 160 -5.99 -0.82 -1.38
N CYS A 161 -6.80 -0.34 -0.44
CA CYS A 161 -6.44 -0.30 0.96
C CYS A 161 -7.65 -0.59 1.84
N PHE A 162 -7.41 -1.25 2.97
CA PHE A 162 -8.43 -1.64 3.93
C PHE A 162 -8.07 -1.20 5.33
N PHE A 163 -9.07 -0.67 6.00
CA PHE A 163 -9.01 -0.29 7.40
C PHE A 163 -9.93 -1.20 8.23
N ILE A 164 -9.51 -1.50 9.45
CA ILE A 164 -10.40 -1.96 10.51
C ILE A 164 -10.54 -0.80 11.49
N GLY A 165 -11.72 -0.16 11.45
CA GLY A 165 -11.95 1.11 12.12
C GLY A 165 -10.97 2.19 11.66
N LYS A 166 -10.07 2.65 12.54
CA LYS A 166 -9.07 3.68 12.25
C LYS A 166 -7.70 3.12 11.84
N SER A 167 -7.53 1.80 11.83
CA SER A 167 -6.25 1.15 11.60
C SER A 167 -6.14 0.62 10.18
N LEU A 168 -5.14 1.06 9.42
CA LEU A 168 -4.82 0.50 8.11
C LEU A 168 -4.20 -0.89 8.29
N VAL A 169 -4.80 -1.93 7.70
CA VAL A 169 -4.40 -3.33 7.94
C VAL A 169 -3.99 -4.08 6.66
N SER A 170 -4.51 -3.69 5.51
CA SER A 170 -4.15 -4.29 4.22
C SER A 170 -4.07 -3.24 3.12
N TRP A 171 -3.10 -3.38 2.21
CA TRP A 171 -2.94 -2.53 1.03
C TRP A 171 -2.17 -3.27 -0.04
N LYS A 172 -2.43 -2.90 -1.29
CA LYS A 172 -1.75 -3.48 -2.44
C LYS A 172 -1.75 -2.51 -3.61
N SER A 173 -0.67 -2.53 -4.37
CA SER A 173 -0.58 -1.99 -5.71
C SER A 173 -0.08 -3.09 -6.64
N LYS A 174 -0.82 -3.39 -7.73
CA LYS A 174 -0.47 -4.48 -8.63
C LYS A 174 -0.91 -4.19 -10.07
N LYS A 175 0.02 -4.41 -11.01
CA LYS A 175 -0.30 -4.36 -12.44
C LYS A 175 -1.25 -5.51 -12.82
N GLN A 176 -2.30 -5.20 -13.58
CA GLN A 176 -3.26 -6.17 -14.10
C GLN A 176 -2.59 -7.11 -15.11
N VAL A 177 -3.11 -8.34 -15.20
CA VAL A 177 -2.54 -9.37 -16.09
C VAL A 177 -2.87 -9.11 -17.55
N THR A 178 -4.04 -8.50 -17.83
CA THR A 178 -4.54 -8.21 -19.17
C THR A 178 -4.74 -6.71 -19.36
N VAL A 179 -4.76 -6.25 -20.61
CA VAL A 179 -5.15 -4.89 -20.97
C VAL A 179 -6.65 -4.73 -20.82
N SER A 180 -7.10 -3.64 -20.23
CA SER A 180 -8.50 -3.27 -20.13
C SER A 180 -8.90 -2.36 -21.28
N CYS A 181 -10.02 -2.62 -21.93
CA CYS A 181 -10.52 -1.85 -23.06
C CYS A 181 -11.07 -0.47 -22.64
N SER A 182 -11.45 -0.33 -21.36
CA SER A 182 -11.96 0.93 -20.82
C SER A 182 -11.51 1.16 -19.38
N SER A 183 -11.63 2.39 -18.90
CA SER A 183 -11.40 2.71 -17.48
C SER A 183 -12.39 1.97 -16.58
N ALA A 184 -13.65 1.86 -16.97
CA ALA A 184 -14.66 1.12 -16.21
C ALA A 184 -14.30 -0.38 -16.05
N GLU A 185 -13.73 -1.00 -17.08
CA GLU A 185 -13.24 -2.38 -16.99
C GLU A 185 -12.04 -2.50 -16.05
N ALA A 186 -11.10 -1.55 -16.11
CA ALA A 186 -9.94 -1.51 -15.22
C ALA A 186 -10.38 -1.40 -13.76
N GLU A 187 -11.31 -0.48 -13.47
CA GLU A 187 -11.90 -0.29 -12.15
C GLU A 187 -12.68 -1.53 -11.68
N TYR A 188 -13.47 -2.14 -12.54
CA TYR A 188 -14.19 -3.37 -12.20
C TYR A 188 -13.25 -4.53 -11.82
N ARG A 189 -12.09 -4.65 -12.50
CA ARG A 189 -11.07 -5.64 -12.17
C ARG A 189 -10.37 -5.32 -10.84
N ALA A 190 -10.13 -4.03 -10.54
CA ALA A 190 -9.60 -3.61 -9.26
C ALA A 190 -10.59 -3.91 -8.14
N LEU A 191 -11.87 -3.58 -8.34
CA LEU A 191 -12.96 -3.87 -7.41
C LEU A 191 -13.06 -5.39 -7.13
N ALA A 192 -12.98 -6.24 -8.16
CA ALA A 192 -12.98 -7.69 -7.99
C ALA A 192 -11.77 -8.21 -7.19
N SER A 193 -10.61 -7.58 -7.32
CA SER A 193 -9.42 -7.92 -6.51
C SER A 193 -9.58 -7.49 -5.06
N ALA A 194 -10.10 -6.29 -4.83
CA ALA A 194 -10.38 -5.76 -3.50
C ALA A 194 -11.47 -6.58 -2.78
N THR A 195 -12.51 -6.98 -3.50
CA THR A 195 -13.59 -7.84 -2.96
C THR A 195 -13.05 -9.17 -2.41
N ARG A 196 -12.12 -9.81 -3.11
CA ARG A 196 -11.50 -11.06 -2.63
C ARG A 196 -10.71 -10.84 -1.33
N GLU A 197 -10.00 -9.73 -1.23
CA GLU A 197 -9.30 -9.37 0.00
C GLU A 197 -10.26 -9.09 1.15
N LEU A 198 -11.34 -8.35 0.88
CA LEU A 198 -12.41 -8.08 1.84
C LEU A 198 -13.02 -9.38 2.38
N GLN A 199 -13.34 -10.31 1.49
CA GLN A 199 -13.89 -11.61 1.87
C GLN A 199 -12.92 -12.39 2.76
N TRP A 200 -11.64 -12.41 2.41
CA TRP A 200 -10.61 -13.02 3.25
C TRP A 200 -10.53 -12.39 4.64
N MET A 201 -10.59 -11.05 4.73
CA MET A 201 -10.60 -10.34 6.01
C MET A 201 -11.83 -10.69 6.86
N CYS A 202 -13.01 -10.84 6.23
CA CYS A 202 -14.22 -11.27 6.93
C CYS A 202 -14.06 -12.69 7.52
N PHE A 203 -13.51 -13.62 6.75
CA PHE A 203 -13.24 -14.97 7.24
C PHE A 203 -12.20 -14.96 8.37
N LEU A 204 -11.14 -14.18 8.23
CA LEU A 204 -10.13 -14.04 9.29
C LEU A 204 -10.73 -13.52 10.60
N LEU A 205 -11.58 -12.49 10.54
CA LEU A 205 -12.27 -11.98 11.74
C LEU A 205 -13.20 -13.02 12.35
N GLN A 206 -13.91 -13.78 11.52
CA GLN A 206 -14.78 -14.88 11.97
C GLN A 206 -13.96 -15.97 12.70
N ASP A 207 -12.82 -16.38 12.13
CA ASP A 207 -11.90 -17.37 12.75
C ASP A 207 -11.35 -16.85 14.09
N LEU A 208 -11.08 -15.55 14.17
CA LEU A 208 -10.67 -14.88 15.42
C LEU A 208 -11.84 -14.66 16.39
N LYS A 209 -13.05 -15.12 16.06
CA LYS A 209 -14.28 -14.91 16.82
C LYS A 209 -14.59 -13.44 17.11
N GLN A 210 -14.19 -12.57 16.20
CA GLN A 210 -14.48 -11.15 16.21
C GLN A 210 -15.61 -10.86 15.23
N GLN A 211 -16.69 -10.25 15.71
CA GLN A 211 -17.80 -9.85 14.83
C GLN A 211 -17.75 -8.34 14.62
N PRO A 212 -17.66 -7.87 13.36
CA PRO A 212 -17.81 -6.45 13.06
C PRO A 212 -19.20 -5.95 13.51
N SER A 213 -19.24 -4.76 14.10
CA SER A 213 -20.50 -4.12 14.52
C SER A 213 -21.38 -3.70 13.34
N CYS A 214 -20.78 -3.51 12.15
CA CYS A 214 -21.44 -3.07 10.93
C CYS A 214 -20.95 -3.90 9.75
N LEU A 215 -21.76 -3.90 8.67
CA LEU A 215 -21.37 -4.52 7.41
C LEU A 215 -20.13 -3.86 6.83
N PRO A 216 -19.20 -4.64 6.24
CA PRO A 216 -18.03 -4.11 5.56
C PRO A 216 -18.44 -3.25 4.35
N VAL A 217 -17.71 -2.16 4.13
CA VAL A 217 -17.97 -1.23 3.04
C VAL A 217 -16.74 -1.14 2.14
N LEU A 218 -16.95 -1.22 0.82
CA LEU A 218 -15.91 -1.02 -0.19
C LEU A 218 -16.30 0.15 -1.09
N TYR A 219 -15.41 1.16 -1.15
CA TYR A 219 -15.59 2.36 -1.95
C TYR A 219 -14.87 2.24 -3.29
N CYS A 220 -15.58 2.63 -4.35
CA CYS A 220 -15.06 2.81 -5.70
C CYS A 220 -15.66 4.10 -6.26
N ASP A 221 -14.89 4.90 -6.97
CA ASP A 221 -15.36 6.19 -7.52
C ASP A 221 -15.98 6.05 -8.92
N ASN A 222 -15.79 4.92 -9.58
CA ASN A 222 -16.30 4.66 -10.92
C ASN A 222 -17.74 4.09 -10.90
N GLN A 223 -18.73 4.93 -11.19
CA GLN A 223 -20.12 4.54 -11.19
C GLN A 223 -20.44 3.44 -12.23
N SER A 224 -19.79 3.47 -13.40
CA SER A 224 -19.98 2.43 -14.44
C SER A 224 -19.53 1.06 -13.95
N ALA A 225 -18.39 0.99 -13.26
CA ALA A 225 -17.91 -0.25 -12.65
C ALA A 225 -18.87 -0.76 -11.57
N LEU A 226 -19.48 0.15 -10.81
CA LEU A 226 -20.49 -0.20 -9.79
C LEU A 226 -21.78 -0.70 -10.41
N HIS A 227 -22.27 -0.07 -11.49
CA HIS A 227 -23.45 -0.57 -12.24
C HIS A 227 -23.19 -1.96 -12.83
N ILE A 228 -22.00 -2.21 -13.39
CA ILE A 228 -21.60 -3.53 -13.87
C ILE A 228 -21.60 -4.53 -12.73
N SER A 229 -21.07 -4.17 -11.56
CA SER A 229 -21.00 -5.05 -10.39
C SER A 229 -22.37 -5.36 -9.78
N ALA A 230 -23.34 -4.45 -9.91
CA ALA A 230 -24.70 -4.65 -9.40
C ALA A 230 -25.57 -5.52 -10.31
N ASN A 231 -25.19 -5.77 -11.57
CA ASN A 231 -25.97 -6.54 -12.51
C ASN A 231 -25.56 -8.03 -12.51
N PRO A 232 -26.42 -8.97 -12.06
CA PRO A 232 -26.09 -10.39 -11.98
C PRO A 232 -25.71 -11.05 -13.33
N VAL A 233 -26.17 -10.51 -14.45
CA VAL A 233 -25.90 -11.03 -15.81
C VAL A 233 -24.43 -10.96 -16.17
N PHE A 234 -23.66 -10.02 -15.58
CA PHE A 234 -22.23 -9.87 -15.82
C PHE A 234 -21.35 -10.71 -14.89
N HIS A 235 -21.93 -11.47 -13.96
CA HIS A 235 -21.23 -12.22 -12.92
C HIS A 235 -20.71 -13.60 -13.37
N GLU A 236 -20.97 -14.05 -14.59
CA GLU A 236 -20.60 -15.40 -15.07
C GLU A 236 -19.10 -15.75 -14.99
N ARG A 237 -18.23 -14.75 -14.80
CA ARG A 237 -16.76 -14.94 -14.73
C ARG A 237 -16.13 -14.69 -13.38
N ILE A 238 -16.92 -14.35 -12.37
CA ILE A 238 -16.41 -14.06 -11.03
C ILE A 238 -17.32 -14.79 -10.04
N ASN A 239 -16.78 -15.80 -9.35
CA ASN A 239 -17.48 -16.51 -8.26
C ASN A 239 -17.73 -15.55 -7.07
N ILE A 240 -18.68 -14.63 -7.25
CA ILE A 240 -19.14 -13.73 -6.18
C ILE A 240 -20.44 -14.34 -5.60
N TRP A 241 -20.33 -15.55 -5.10
CA TRP A 241 -21.35 -16.12 -4.23
C TRP A 241 -21.17 -15.52 -2.85
N THR A 242 -22.15 -14.76 -2.40
CA THR A 242 -22.29 -14.24 -1.04
C THR A 242 -21.59 -12.91 -0.75
N LEU A 243 -21.65 -11.93 -1.61
CA LEU A 243 -21.27 -10.58 -1.26
C LEU A 243 -22.48 -9.65 -1.33
N ILE A 244 -23.23 -9.54 -0.22
CA ILE A 244 -23.97 -8.31 0.07
C ILE A 244 -22.93 -7.27 0.51
N VAL A 245 -22.08 -6.88 -0.41
CA VAL A 245 -21.33 -5.65 -0.28
C VAL A 245 -22.36 -4.58 -0.55
N ILE A 246 -22.83 -3.93 0.49
CA ILE A 246 -23.53 -2.67 0.34
C ILE A 246 -22.48 -1.71 -0.23
N LEU A 247 -22.40 -1.66 -1.56
CA LEU A 247 -21.70 -0.61 -2.28
C LEU A 247 -22.45 0.69 -2.01
N SER A 248 -22.19 1.27 -0.84
CA SER A 248 -22.69 2.57 -0.51
C SER A 248 -21.92 3.59 -1.33
N VAL A 249 -22.37 3.83 -2.56
CA VAL A 249 -21.98 5.00 -3.32
C VAL A 249 -22.59 6.21 -2.64
N ARG A 250 -21.98 6.68 -1.58
CA ARG A 250 -22.13 8.06 -1.22
C ARG A 250 -21.09 8.81 -2.04
N SER A 251 -21.57 9.56 -3.02
CA SER A 251 -20.92 10.76 -3.54
C SER A 251 -20.66 11.68 -2.36
N SER A 252 -19.70 11.31 -1.52
CA SER A 252 -19.27 12.14 -0.43
C SER A 252 -18.34 13.18 -1.01
N ARG A 253 -18.36 14.38 -0.45
CA ARG A 253 -17.58 15.58 -0.80
C ARG A 253 -16.06 15.38 -0.98
N LEU A 254 -15.55 14.17 -0.93
CA LEU A 254 -14.20 13.75 -1.31
C LEU A 254 -14.01 13.68 -2.84
N ALA A 255 -15.10 13.55 -3.62
CA ALA A 255 -15.06 13.50 -5.09
C ALA A 255 -14.84 14.89 -5.74
N SER A 256 -15.05 16.00 -5.03
CA SER A 256 -14.94 17.34 -5.60
C SER A 256 -13.51 17.85 -5.84
N CYS A 257 -12.48 17.02 -5.63
CA CYS A 257 -11.07 17.37 -5.88
C CYS A 257 -10.40 16.53 -6.97
N VAL A 258 -11.14 15.80 -7.85
CA VAL A 258 -10.55 14.74 -8.65
C VAL A 258 -10.86 14.85 -10.12
N SER A 259 -10.00 15.46 -10.88
CA SER A 259 -10.06 15.46 -12.35
C SER A 259 -8.77 14.98 -13.05
N CYS A 260 -7.99 14.06 -12.43
CA CYS A 260 -6.83 13.47 -13.12
C CYS A 260 -6.54 12.04 -12.62
N PRO A 261 -6.51 11.01 -13.51
CA PRO A 261 -6.28 9.61 -13.12
C PRO A 261 -4.91 9.37 -12.43
N PHE A 262 -3.91 10.16 -12.80
CA PHE A 262 -2.58 10.13 -12.17
C PHE A 262 -2.59 10.61 -10.71
N LEU A 263 -3.57 11.42 -10.38
CA LEU A 263 -3.77 11.98 -9.04
C LEU A 263 -4.44 11.01 -8.07
N LEU A 264 -5.10 9.94 -8.50
CA LEU A 264 -5.89 9.10 -7.59
C LEU A 264 -5.04 8.04 -6.89
N MET A 265 -4.09 7.39 -7.56
CA MET A 265 -3.06 6.62 -6.86
C MET A 265 -2.18 7.54 -6.00
N HIS A 266 -1.90 8.73 -6.48
CA HIS A 266 -1.30 9.81 -5.68
C HIS A 266 -2.26 10.33 -4.59
N LYS A 267 -3.58 10.23 -4.75
CA LYS A 267 -4.60 10.64 -3.77
C LYS A 267 -4.86 9.56 -2.72
N LEU A 268 -4.96 8.29 -3.06
CA LEU A 268 -4.88 7.22 -2.06
C LEU A 268 -3.57 7.34 -1.29
N GLN A 269 -2.49 7.65 -1.96
CA GLN A 269 -1.21 7.96 -1.35
C GLN A 269 -1.26 9.25 -0.52
N THR A 270 -1.88 10.33 -1.01
CA THR A 270 -2.04 11.60 -0.28
C THR A 270 -3.09 11.49 0.83
N TYR A 271 -4.15 10.70 0.64
CA TYR A 271 -5.15 10.40 1.67
C TYR A 271 -4.55 9.51 2.75
N LEU A 272 -3.80 8.48 2.37
CA LEU A 272 -3.00 7.66 3.28
C LEU A 272 -1.95 8.51 4.01
N LEU A 273 -1.31 9.45 3.33
CA LEU A 273 -0.38 10.40 3.92
C LEU A 273 -1.09 11.32 4.92
N LYS A 274 -2.26 11.86 4.58
CA LYS A 274 -3.05 12.70 5.49
C LYS A 274 -3.55 11.93 6.71
N LEU A 275 -4.06 10.71 6.53
CA LEU A 275 -4.48 9.84 7.63
C LEU A 275 -3.30 9.42 8.50
N LEU A 276 -2.16 9.11 7.90
CA LEU A 276 -0.93 8.79 8.62
C LEU A 276 -0.39 10.04 9.35
N ASP A 277 -0.47 11.24 8.77
CA ASP A 277 -0.07 12.49 9.43
C ASP A 277 -1.03 12.88 10.56
N GLN A 278 -2.35 12.70 10.40
CA GLN A 278 -3.33 12.92 11.47
C GLN A 278 -3.12 11.98 12.66
N ASN A 279 -2.74 10.72 12.39
CA ASN A 279 -2.44 9.75 13.43
C ASN A 279 -1.04 9.94 14.07
N LEU A 280 -0.09 10.55 13.33
CA LEU A 280 1.26 10.81 13.82
C LEU A 280 1.41 12.14 14.57
N SER A 281 0.54 13.13 14.33
CA SER A 281 0.52 14.36 15.13
C SER A 281 0.10 14.10 16.60
N SER A 282 -0.49 12.95 16.88
CA SER A 282 -0.85 12.51 18.23
C SER A 282 0.16 11.56 18.90
N THR A 283 1.16 11.03 18.16
CA THR A 283 2.13 10.08 18.69
C THR A 283 3.49 10.25 18.04
N ALA A 284 4.29 11.21 18.55
CA ALA A 284 5.73 11.16 18.33
C ALA A 284 6.24 9.81 18.88
N CYS A 285 6.85 8.99 18.01
CA CYS A 285 7.52 7.76 18.46
C CYS A 285 8.58 8.18 19.48
N PRO A 286 8.46 7.82 20.77
CA PRO A 286 9.49 8.17 21.75
C PRO A 286 10.79 7.56 21.27
N SER A 287 11.86 8.35 21.25
CA SER A 287 13.19 7.87 21.00
C SER A 287 13.50 6.78 22.03
N LEU A 288 13.51 5.52 21.58
CA LEU A 288 13.98 4.42 22.41
C LEU A 288 15.46 4.67 22.68
N PRO A 289 15.90 4.72 23.94
CA PRO A 289 17.32 4.76 24.27
C PRO A 289 17.96 3.46 23.79
N TRP A 290 19.14 3.57 23.24
CA TRP A 290 19.99 2.47 22.73
C TRP A 290 20.37 1.47 23.82
#